data_2deaf492fb2ab2be51b270af405b4662
#
_entry.id   2deaf492fb2ab2be51b270af405b4662
#
_cell.length_a   1.000
_cell.length_b   1.000
_cell.length_c   1.000
_cell.angle_alpha   90.00
_cell.angle_beta   90.00
_cell.angle_gamma   90.00
#
_symmetry.space_group_name_H-M   'P 1'
#
loop_
_entity.id
_entity.type
_entity.pdbx_description
1 polymer ?
#
loop_
_entity_poly.entity_id
_entity_poly.type
_entity_poly.pdbx_seq_one_letter_code
_entity_poly.pdbx_strand_id
1 'polypeptide(L)'
;CITLGHYKRCIISSELAYAIILFATGLLHVTTDIYLIIALVILSLIASGTQDIATDALAVLSFANRDKSMVNSMQSMGGFGGTLIGSGVLLMVLHHYGWRTVLTCLGIFVVLTLIPLLFNKQLTIAPKSVKHRAKLSDFIWFFTQRGIWKQVGFLILYYAGLIGILSMLRPYLVDHGYSMKEIGLMSGIL
;
A
#
# COMPACT_ATOMS: atom_id res chain seq x y z
N CYS A 1 -4.65 -13.63 -23.45
CA CYS A 1 -4.80 -14.26 -22.10
C CYS A 1 -3.81 -13.62 -21.16
N ILE A 2 -4.32 -12.98 -20.09
CA ILE A 2 -3.48 -12.51 -19.01
C ILE A 2 -3.15 -13.75 -18.17
N THR A 3 -1.88 -14.14 -18.17
CA THR A 3 -1.40 -15.32 -17.44
C THR A 3 -0.88 -14.91 -16.05
N LEU A 4 -0.78 -15.88 -15.13
CA LEU A 4 -0.14 -15.69 -13.82
C LEU A 4 1.22 -14.99 -13.94
N GLY A 5 1.98 -15.33 -14.98
CA GLY A 5 3.29 -14.71 -15.25
C GLY A 5 3.23 -13.21 -15.50
N HIS A 6 2.13 -12.69 -16.06
CA HIS A 6 1.98 -11.25 -16.26
C HIS A 6 1.76 -10.50 -14.93
N TYR A 7 0.92 -11.04 -14.05
CA TYR A 7 0.72 -10.43 -12.72
C TYR A 7 2.00 -10.48 -11.88
N LYS A 8 2.68 -11.64 -11.83
CA LYS A 8 3.96 -11.74 -11.13
C LYS A 8 5.01 -10.75 -11.68
N ARG A 9 5.14 -10.64 -13.01
CA ARG A 9 6.07 -9.67 -13.61
C ARG A 9 5.69 -8.23 -13.29
N CYS A 10 4.40 -7.90 -13.32
CA CYS A 10 3.93 -6.57 -12.96
C CYS A 10 4.27 -6.23 -11.51
N ILE A 11 4.00 -7.13 -10.57
CA ILE A 11 4.35 -6.94 -9.15
C ILE A 11 5.86 -6.77 -9.00
N ILE A 12 6.67 -7.67 -9.57
CA ILE A 12 8.13 -7.64 -9.46
C ILE A 12 8.69 -6.34 -10.06
N SER A 13 8.22 -5.92 -11.24
CA SER A 13 8.71 -4.71 -11.90
C SER A 13 8.34 -3.44 -11.12
N SER A 14 7.11 -3.36 -10.59
CA SER A 14 6.66 -2.22 -9.78
C SER A 14 7.42 -2.14 -8.46
N GLU A 15 7.66 -3.27 -7.81
CA GLU A 15 8.36 -3.34 -6.53
C GLU A 15 9.86 -3.04 -6.67
N LEU A 16 10.48 -3.50 -7.75
CA LEU A 16 11.86 -3.12 -8.09
C LEU A 16 11.96 -1.63 -8.42
N ALA A 17 11.03 -1.08 -9.19
CA ALA A 17 10.97 0.35 -9.47
C ALA A 17 10.83 1.14 -8.17
N TYR A 18 9.94 0.72 -7.27
CA TYR A 18 9.76 1.33 -5.95
C TYR A 18 11.04 1.29 -5.11
N ALA A 19 11.73 0.15 -5.05
CA ALA A 19 12.99 0.02 -4.34
C ALA A 19 14.09 0.94 -4.92
N ILE A 20 14.21 1.01 -6.25
CA ILE A 20 15.17 1.91 -6.93
C ILE A 20 14.88 3.38 -6.58
N ILE A 21 13.59 3.76 -6.56
CA ILE A 21 13.18 5.12 -6.20
C ILE A 21 13.56 5.42 -4.74
N LEU A 22 13.34 4.48 -3.82
CA LEU A 22 13.74 4.63 -2.41
C LEU A 22 15.26 4.84 -2.26
N PHE A 23 16.07 4.04 -2.96
CA PHE A 23 17.53 4.21 -2.96
C PHE A 23 17.94 5.56 -3.54
N ALA A 24 17.35 5.96 -4.67
CA ALA A 24 17.63 7.27 -5.30
C ALA A 24 17.25 8.41 -4.35
N THR A 25 16.09 8.36 -3.71
CA THR A 25 15.63 9.35 -2.75
C THR A 25 16.54 9.41 -1.51
N GLY A 26 17.09 8.28 -1.07
CA GLY A 26 18.05 8.20 0.04
C GLY A 26 19.39 8.86 -0.24
N LEU A 27 19.76 9.06 -1.50
CA LEU A 27 21.00 9.75 -1.89
C LEU A 27 20.86 11.27 -1.94
N LEU A 28 19.63 11.79 -1.92
CA LEU A 28 19.35 13.22 -2.05
C LEU A 28 19.36 13.92 -0.69
N HIS A 29 19.69 15.21 -0.72
CA HIS A 29 19.64 16.07 0.45
C HIS A 29 18.25 16.71 0.59
N VAL A 30 17.61 16.52 1.75
CA VAL A 30 16.23 16.96 1.99
C VAL A 30 16.07 18.48 1.82
N THR A 31 17.11 19.26 2.12
CA THR A 31 17.06 20.73 2.08
C THR A 31 17.29 21.33 0.69
N THR A 32 18.15 20.70 -0.12
CA THR A 32 18.55 21.22 -1.44
C THR A 32 17.71 20.64 -2.57
N ASP A 33 17.32 19.36 -2.47
CA ASP A 33 16.74 18.59 -3.56
C ASP A 33 15.23 18.33 -3.37
N ILE A 34 14.55 19.20 -2.62
CA ILE A 34 13.15 18.99 -2.22
C ILE A 34 12.20 18.73 -3.40
N TYR A 35 12.35 19.45 -4.50
CA TYR A 35 11.50 19.27 -5.68
C TYR A 35 11.71 17.91 -6.35
N LEU A 36 12.97 17.44 -6.38
CA LEU A 36 13.29 16.12 -6.92
C LEU A 36 12.78 15.01 -6.01
N ILE A 37 12.87 15.20 -4.69
CA ILE A 37 12.30 14.28 -3.71
C ILE A 37 10.78 14.17 -3.89
N ILE A 38 10.07 15.30 -4.04
CA ILE A 38 8.62 15.30 -4.28
C ILE A 38 8.30 14.54 -5.58
N ALA A 39 9.04 14.78 -6.65
CA ALA A 39 8.84 14.07 -7.91
C ALA A 39 9.03 12.55 -7.76
N LEU A 40 10.08 12.13 -7.04
CA LEU A 40 10.35 10.72 -6.75
C LEU A 40 9.27 10.10 -5.84
N VAL A 41 8.76 10.84 -4.86
CA VAL A 41 7.63 10.40 -4.02
C VAL A 41 6.37 10.18 -4.87
N ILE A 42 6.04 11.09 -5.77
CA ILE A 42 4.91 10.91 -6.69
C ILE A 42 5.10 9.65 -7.56
N LEU A 43 6.30 9.45 -8.08
CA LEU A 43 6.63 8.27 -8.88
C LEU A 43 6.53 6.97 -8.05
N SER A 44 6.96 7.01 -6.78
CA SER A 44 6.85 5.88 -5.85
C SER A 44 5.39 5.53 -5.57
N LEU A 45 4.51 6.52 -5.41
CA LEU A 45 3.07 6.30 -5.24
C LEU A 45 2.43 5.63 -6.45
N ILE A 46 2.85 5.99 -7.67
CA ILE A 46 2.39 5.34 -8.90
C ILE A 46 2.86 3.88 -8.95
N ALA A 47 4.11 3.62 -8.61
CA ALA A 47 4.65 2.26 -8.58
C ALA A 47 3.94 1.39 -7.53
N SER A 48 3.75 1.91 -6.32
CA SER A 48 3.03 1.24 -5.23
C SER A 48 1.57 0.97 -5.60
N GLY A 49 0.84 1.97 -6.13
CA GLY A 49 -0.55 1.78 -6.57
C GLY A 49 -0.68 0.75 -7.68
N THR A 50 0.29 0.68 -8.59
CA THR A 50 0.32 -0.35 -9.66
C THR A 50 0.53 -1.74 -9.07
N GLN A 51 1.40 -1.87 -8.08
CA GLN A 51 1.64 -3.12 -7.35
C GLN A 51 0.38 -3.58 -6.60
N ASP A 52 -0.28 -2.68 -5.88
CA ASP A 52 -1.50 -2.97 -5.11
C ASP A 52 -2.60 -3.54 -6.01
N ILE A 53 -2.87 -2.89 -7.15
CA ILE A 53 -3.85 -3.36 -8.14
C ILE A 53 -3.50 -4.76 -8.65
N ALA A 54 -2.22 -5.01 -8.94
CA ALA A 54 -1.78 -6.32 -9.43
C ALA A 54 -1.88 -7.41 -8.36
N THR A 55 -1.59 -7.07 -7.10
CA THR A 55 -1.68 -7.97 -5.95
C THR A 55 -3.13 -8.32 -5.63
N ASP A 56 -4.03 -7.34 -5.63
CA ASP A 56 -5.46 -7.54 -5.43
C ASP A 56 -6.07 -8.40 -6.53
N ALA A 57 -5.71 -8.12 -7.79
CA ALA A 57 -6.16 -8.94 -8.91
C ALA A 57 -5.66 -10.39 -8.78
N LEU A 58 -4.41 -10.60 -8.38
CA LEU A 58 -3.84 -11.93 -8.14
C LEU A 58 -4.57 -12.64 -7.00
N ALA A 59 -4.86 -11.96 -5.90
CA ALA A 59 -5.60 -12.49 -4.77
C ALA A 59 -7.01 -12.94 -5.18
N VAL A 60 -7.75 -12.09 -5.90
CA VAL A 60 -9.11 -12.41 -6.37
C VAL A 60 -9.14 -13.60 -7.34
N LEU A 61 -8.11 -13.76 -8.18
CA LEU A 61 -8.05 -14.80 -9.21
C LEU A 61 -7.48 -16.12 -8.71
N SER A 62 -6.63 -16.11 -7.70
CA SER A 62 -5.94 -17.30 -7.20
C SER A 62 -6.69 -18.05 -6.10
N PHE A 63 -7.58 -17.36 -5.39
CA PHE A 63 -8.29 -17.94 -4.25
C PHE A 63 -9.78 -18.17 -4.54
N ALA A 64 -10.32 -19.29 -4.00
CA ALA A 64 -11.75 -19.58 -4.06
C ALA A 64 -12.56 -18.55 -3.27
N ASN A 65 -13.84 -18.38 -3.61
CA ASN A 65 -14.71 -17.40 -2.92
C ASN A 65 -14.78 -17.62 -1.40
N ARG A 66 -14.63 -18.86 -0.94
CA ARG A 66 -14.60 -19.21 0.48
C ARG A 66 -13.40 -18.61 1.21
N ASP A 67 -12.24 -18.53 0.54
CA ASP A 67 -10.99 -18.16 1.17
C ASP A 67 -10.66 -16.66 0.99
N LYS A 68 -11.42 -15.94 0.19
CA LYS A 68 -11.23 -14.51 -0.08
C LYS A 68 -11.30 -13.64 1.18
N SER A 69 -12.18 -14.01 2.12
CA SER A 69 -12.29 -13.29 3.40
C SER A 69 -10.99 -13.39 4.20
N MET A 70 -10.38 -14.57 4.25
CA MET A 70 -9.10 -14.80 4.93
C MET A 70 -7.96 -14.03 4.27
N VAL A 71 -7.89 -14.04 2.93
CA VAL A 71 -6.89 -13.28 2.17
C VAL A 71 -7.01 -11.79 2.43
N ASN A 72 -8.23 -11.25 2.41
CA ASN A 72 -8.49 -9.84 2.70
C ASN A 72 -8.11 -9.47 4.14
N SER A 73 -8.37 -10.36 5.11
CA SER A 73 -7.95 -10.16 6.49
C SER A 73 -6.42 -10.13 6.63
N MET A 74 -5.71 -11.00 5.92
CA MET A 74 -4.24 -11.01 5.90
C MET A 74 -3.66 -9.74 5.26
N GLN A 75 -4.27 -9.24 4.17
CA GLN A 75 -3.88 -7.96 3.56
C GLN A 75 -4.08 -6.80 4.54
N SER A 76 -5.22 -6.77 5.24
CA SER A 76 -5.49 -5.75 6.27
C SER A 76 -4.48 -5.82 7.41
N MET A 77 -4.17 -7.01 7.92
CA MET A 77 -3.11 -7.20 8.94
C MET A 77 -1.75 -6.68 8.46
N GLY A 78 -1.38 -6.97 7.21
CA GLY A 78 -0.16 -6.45 6.60
C GLY A 78 -0.15 -4.92 6.55
N GLY A 79 -1.25 -4.30 6.14
CA GLY A 79 -1.42 -2.85 6.10
C GLY A 79 -1.30 -2.21 7.49
N PHE A 80 -1.99 -2.73 8.48
CA PHE A 80 -1.89 -2.24 9.88
C PHE A 80 -0.48 -2.44 10.44
N GLY A 81 0.12 -3.63 10.26
CA GLY A 81 1.49 -3.90 10.68
C GLY A 81 2.50 -2.96 10.02
N GLY A 82 2.36 -2.71 8.71
CA GLY A 82 3.18 -1.76 7.98
C GLY A 82 3.03 -0.32 8.49
N THR A 83 1.81 0.08 8.83
CA THR A 83 1.55 1.41 9.41
C THR A 83 2.19 1.55 10.80
N LEU A 84 2.06 0.54 11.67
CA LEU A 84 2.70 0.54 13.00
C LEU A 84 4.23 0.65 12.91
N ILE A 85 4.84 -0.17 12.04
CA ILE A 85 6.29 -0.13 11.81
C ILE A 85 6.70 1.20 11.18
N GLY A 86 5.96 1.67 10.18
CA GLY A 86 6.27 2.90 9.46
C GLY A 86 6.12 4.15 10.32
N SER A 87 5.08 4.25 11.13
CA SER A 87 4.81 5.43 11.96
C SER A 87 5.61 5.46 13.28
N GLY A 88 5.98 4.28 13.78
CA GLY A 88 6.68 4.16 15.06
C GLY A 88 8.17 3.87 14.91
N VAL A 89 8.48 2.66 14.45
CA VAL A 89 9.87 2.18 14.40
C VAL A 89 10.72 3.00 13.43
N LEU A 90 10.20 3.30 12.23
CA LEU A 90 10.94 4.06 11.22
C LEU A 90 11.23 5.50 11.64
N LEU A 91 10.33 6.15 12.39
CA LEU A 91 10.60 7.48 12.94
C LEU A 91 11.72 7.45 13.98
N MET A 92 11.79 6.42 14.83
CA MET A 92 12.90 6.24 15.78
C MET A 92 14.22 6.01 15.05
N VAL A 93 14.20 5.16 14.02
CA VAL A 93 15.40 4.89 13.21
C VAL A 93 15.84 6.15 12.46
N LEU A 94 14.89 6.93 11.92
CA LEU A 94 15.16 8.20 11.26
C LEU A 94 15.87 9.19 12.20
N HIS A 95 15.41 9.29 13.43
CA HIS A 95 15.99 10.19 14.43
C HIS A 95 17.43 9.79 14.80
N HIS A 96 17.74 8.50 14.87
CA HIS A 96 19.05 8.01 15.32
C HIS A 96 20.05 7.81 14.18
N TYR A 97 19.62 7.35 13.02
CA TYR A 97 20.48 6.93 11.92
C TYR A 97 20.36 7.81 10.66
N GLY A 98 19.44 8.77 10.67
CA GLY A 98 19.25 9.73 9.59
C GLY A 98 18.54 9.19 8.35
N TRP A 99 18.24 10.12 7.45
CA TRP A 99 17.42 9.94 6.25
C TRP A 99 17.90 8.82 5.31
N ARG A 100 19.21 8.88 4.96
CA ARG A 100 19.82 7.93 4.02
C ARG A 100 19.72 6.49 4.50
N THR A 101 20.03 6.24 5.76
CA THR A 101 20.00 4.89 6.34
C THR A 101 18.60 4.31 6.34
N VAL A 102 17.58 5.09 6.71
CA VAL A 102 16.20 4.65 6.74
C VAL A 102 15.72 4.24 5.35
N LEU A 103 15.93 5.08 4.34
CA LEU A 103 15.50 4.78 2.98
C LEU A 103 16.26 3.60 2.36
N THR A 104 17.53 3.45 2.69
CA THR A 104 18.32 2.28 2.27
C THR A 104 17.77 0.99 2.92
N CYS A 105 17.51 1.00 4.22
CA CYS A 105 16.92 -0.15 4.92
C CYS A 105 15.54 -0.51 4.38
N LEU A 106 14.69 0.50 4.10
CA LEU A 106 13.38 0.29 3.47
C LEU A 106 13.52 -0.32 2.08
N GLY A 107 14.42 0.19 1.25
CA GLY A 107 14.67 -0.35 -0.09
C GLY A 107 15.13 -1.81 -0.05
N ILE A 108 16.02 -2.16 0.89
CA ILE A 108 16.44 -3.55 1.12
C ILE A 108 15.25 -4.40 1.57
N PHE A 109 14.45 -3.90 2.51
CA PHE A 109 13.27 -4.62 3.00
C PHE A 109 12.28 -4.93 1.86
N VAL A 110 12.01 -3.94 1.01
CA VAL A 110 11.13 -4.10 -0.18
C VAL A 110 11.67 -5.17 -1.12
N VAL A 111 12.98 -5.20 -1.39
CA VAL A 111 13.59 -6.26 -2.22
C VAL A 111 13.47 -7.64 -1.55
N LEU A 112 13.62 -7.72 -0.23
CA LEU A 112 13.46 -8.98 0.52
C LEU A 112 12.03 -9.53 0.45
N THR A 113 11.01 -8.68 0.39
CA THR A 113 9.61 -9.10 0.25
C THR A 113 9.31 -9.77 -1.08
N LEU A 114 10.14 -9.56 -2.12
CA LEU A 114 10.04 -10.29 -3.40
C LEU A 114 10.43 -11.76 -3.30
N ILE A 115 11.25 -12.14 -2.32
CA ILE A 115 11.77 -13.50 -2.20
C ILE A 115 10.65 -14.55 -2.12
N PRO A 116 9.65 -14.43 -1.23
CA PRO A 116 8.54 -15.39 -1.18
C PRO A 116 7.76 -15.48 -2.50
N LEU A 117 7.58 -14.36 -3.19
CA LEU A 117 6.85 -14.32 -4.47
C LEU A 117 7.61 -15.05 -5.59
N LEU A 118 8.95 -14.94 -5.61
CA LEU A 118 9.80 -15.59 -6.60
C LEU A 118 9.82 -17.12 -6.41
N PHE A 119 9.92 -17.57 -5.16
CA PHE A 119 10.00 -18.99 -4.82
C PHE A 119 8.64 -19.69 -4.78
N ASN A 120 7.54 -18.94 -4.72
CA ASN A 120 6.21 -19.54 -4.67
C ASN A 120 5.79 -20.09 -6.04
N LYS A 121 5.81 -21.44 -6.16
CA LYS A 121 5.37 -22.19 -7.35
C LYS A 121 3.91 -22.68 -7.23
N GLN A 122 3.30 -22.56 -6.05
CA GLN A 122 1.96 -23.11 -5.79
C GLN A 122 0.82 -22.20 -6.22
N LEU A 123 1.10 -20.92 -6.51
CA LEU A 123 0.10 -20.00 -7.02
C LEU A 123 -0.34 -20.44 -8.42
N THR A 124 -1.59 -20.87 -8.51
CA THR A 124 -2.25 -21.21 -9.78
C THR A 124 -3.46 -20.33 -9.97
N ILE A 125 -3.59 -19.71 -11.13
CA ILE A 125 -4.85 -19.03 -11.48
C ILE A 125 -5.82 -20.13 -11.90
N ALA A 126 -6.97 -20.21 -11.21
CA ALA A 126 -8.04 -21.10 -11.64
C ALA A 126 -8.39 -20.82 -13.11
N PRO A 127 -8.59 -21.84 -13.95
CA PRO A 127 -8.81 -21.66 -15.39
C PRO A 127 -10.21 -21.08 -15.72
N LYS A 128 -10.71 -20.16 -14.92
CA LYS A 128 -11.87 -19.35 -15.28
C LYS A 128 -11.42 -18.42 -16.40
N SER A 129 -11.82 -18.76 -17.60
CA SER A 129 -11.54 -18.02 -18.84
C SER A 129 -11.84 -16.53 -18.65
N VAL A 130 -10.83 -15.75 -18.31
CA VAL A 130 -10.90 -14.29 -18.47
C VAL A 130 -10.77 -14.03 -19.98
N LYS A 131 -11.84 -14.32 -20.72
CA LYS A 131 -11.94 -14.06 -22.15
C LYS A 131 -12.12 -12.58 -22.48
N HIS A 132 -12.34 -11.73 -21.48
CA HIS A 132 -12.58 -10.30 -21.70
C HIS A 132 -11.36 -9.49 -21.24
N ARG A 133 -10.73 -8.80 -22.19
CA ARG A 133 -9.87 -7.66 -21.84
C ARG A 133 -10.77 -6.56 -21.32
N ALA A 134 -10.51 -6.11 -20.08
CA ALA A 134 -11.18 -4.96 -19.52
C ALA A 134 -11.03 -3.76 -20.50
N LYS A 135 -12.15 -3.21 -20.91
CA LYS A 135 -12.21 -2.00 -21.74
C LYS A 135 -12.57 -0.82 -20.85
N LEU A 136 -12.20 0.37 -21.28
CA LEU A 136 -12.62 1.59 -20.60
C LEU A 136 -14.16 1.70 -20.51
N SER A 137 -14.88 1.13 -21.50
CA SER A 137 -16.33 1.02 -21.49
C SER A 137 -16.86 0.19 -20.31
N ASP A 138 -16.13 -0.83 -19.85
CA ASP A 138 -16.55 -1.68 -18.75
C ASP A 138 -16.47 -0.91 -17.42
N PHE A 139 -15.50 0.00 -17.31
CA PHE A 139 -15.40 0.93 -16.20
C PHE A 139 -16.59 1.90 -16.15
N ILE A 140 -16.94 2.50 -17.26
CA ILE A 140 -18.11 3.40 -17.36
C ILE A 140 -19.39 2.61 -17.07
N TRP A 141 -19.53 1.42 -17.64
CA TRP A 141 -20.68 0.53 -17.41
C TRP A 141 -20.82 0.14 -15.91
N PHE A 142 -19.72 -0.07 -15.20
CA PHE A 142 -19.73 -0.36 -13.76
C PHE A 142 -20.46 0.75 -12.98
N PHE A 143 -20.19 2.03 -13.27
CA PHE A 143 -20.83 3.16 -12.60
C PHE A 143 -22.29 3.40 -13.03
N THR A 144 -22.75 2.79 -14.12
CA THR A 144 -24.16 2.86 -14.57
C THR A 144 -25.06 1.83 -13.89
N GLN A 145 -24.48 0.84 -13.17
CA GLN A 145 -25.29 -0.18 -12.49
C GLN A 145 -26.11 0.39 -11.32
N ARG A 146 -27.39 0.00 -11.27
CA ARG A 146 -28.27 0.35 -10.15
C ARG A 146 -27.74 -0.26 -8.84
N GLY A 147 -27.49 0.57 -7.85
CA GLY A 147 -27.01 0.15 -6.53
C GLY A 147 -25.54 0.44 -6.27
N ILE A 148 -24.69 0.62 -7.28
CA ILE A 148 -23.29 0.98 -7.11
C ILE A 148 -23.16 2.30 -6.33
N TRP A 149 -23.94 3.31 -6.68
CA TRP A 149 -23.91 4.60 -5.99
C TRP A 149 -24.30 4.54 -4.52
N LYS A 150 -25.18 3.58 -4.15
CA LYS A 150 -25.48 3.33 -2.73
C LYS A 150 -24.28 2.75 -2.00
N GLN A 151 -23.56 1.80 -2.62
CA GLN A 151 -22.34 1.23 -2.05
C GLN A 151 -21.21 2.27 -1.98
N VAL A 152 -21.02 3.05 -3.04
CA VAL A 152 -20.03 4.14 -3.06
C VAL A 152 -20.36 5.17 -1.99
N GLY A 153 -21.61 5.61 -1.88
CA GLY A 153 -22.05 6.53 -0.83
C GLY A 153 -21.83 5.98 0.57
N PHE A 154 -22.15 4.72 0.80
CA PHE A 154 -21.89 4.05 2.07
C PHE A 154 -20.38 4.02 2.39
N LEU A 155 -19.53 3.63 1.44
CA LEU A 155 -18.08 3.59 1.63
C LEU A 155 -17.51 4.98 1.92
N ILE A 156 -17.93 5.99 1.16
CA ILE A 156 -17.49 7.39 1.38
C ILE A 156 -17.85 7.84 2.81
N LEU A 157 -19.11 7.67 3.23
CA LEU A 157 -19.56 8.05 4.56
C LEU A 157 -18.83 7.28 5.67
N TYR A 158 -18.66 5.98 5.49
CA TYR A 158 -17.96 5.11 6.44
C TYR A 158 -16.50 5.53 6.61
N TYR A 159 -15.77 5.68 5.49
CA TYR A 159 -14.36 6.07 5.55
C TYR A 159 -14.18 7.54 5.97
N ALA A 160 -15.04 8.45 5.55
CA ALA A 160 -14.99 9.84 5.98
C ALA A 160 -15.19 9.97 7.50
N GLY A 161 -16.13 9.21 8.08
CA GLY A 161 -16.33 9.17 9.52
C GLY A 161 -15.10 8.60 10.26
N LEU A 162 -14.59 7.45 9.81
CA LEU A 162 -13.43 6.80 10.42
C LEU A 162 -12.17 7.67 10.34
N ILE A 163 -11.84 8.16 9.14
CA ILE A 163 -10.66 9.00 8.92
C ILE A 163 -10.82 10.34 9.65
N GLY A 164 -12.02 10.91 9.66
CA GLY A 164 -12.31 12.14 10.39
C GLY A 164 -12.02 12.02 11.87
N ILE A 165 -12.48 10.95 12.52
CA ILE A 165 -12.21 10.70 13.95
C ILE A 165 -10.70 10.51 14.18
N LEU A 166 -10.04 9.67 13.39
CA LEU A 166 -8.61 9.40 13.54
C LEU A 166 -7.74 10.65 13.29
N SER A 167 -8.10 11.50 12.34
CA SER A 167 -7.35 12.74 12.07
C SER A 167 -7.56 13.80 13.14
N MET A 168 -8.73 13.85 13.78
CA MET A 168 -9.01 14.79 14.87
C MET A 168 -8.46 14.32 16.22
N LEU A 169 -8.17 13.03 16.37
CA LEU A 169 -7.69 12.49 17.63
C LEU A 169 -6.35 13.12 18.07
N ARG A 170 -5.40 13.28 17.14
CA ARG A 170 -4.08 13.88 17.47
C ARG A 170 -4.18 15.34 17.90
N PRO A 171 -4.83 16.25 17.16
CA PRO A 171 -5.04 17.62 17.61
C PRO A 171 -5.78 17.67 18.94
N TYR A 172 -6.81 16.87 19.11
CA TYR A 172 -7.57 16.78 20.36
C TYR A 172 -6.69 16.43 21.57
N LEU A 173 -5.78 15.44 21.44
CA LEU A 173 -4.87 15.06 22.50
C LEU A 173 -3.84 16.15 22.81
N VAL A 174 -3.34 16.87 21.79
CA VAL A 174 -2.45 18.03 21.97
C VAL A 174 -3.16 19.14 22.77
N ASP A 175 -4.40 19.47 22.42
CA ASP A 175 -5.20 20.51 23.08
C ASP A 175 -5.49 20.16 24.55
N HIS A 176 -5.52 18.86 24.90
CA HIS A 176 -5.69 18.37 26.27
C HIS A 176 -4.36 18.20 27.04
N GLY A 177 -3.25 18.70 26.48
CA GLY A 177 -1.97 18.77 27.17
C GLY A 177 -1.15 17.47 27.17
N TYR A 178 -1.51 16.47 26.37
CA TYR A 178 -0.69 15.26 26.22
C TYR A 178 0.61 15.57 25.50
N SER A 179 1.71 15.02 25.96
CA SER A 179 3.01 15.19 25.34
C SER A 179 3.08 14.42 23.99
N MET A 180 3.91 14.89 23.07
CA MET A 180 4.15 14.21 21.77
C MET A 180 4.59 12.75 21.95
N LYS A 181 5.26 12.43 23.03
CA LYS A 181 5.70 11.07 23.35
C LYS A 181 4.51 10.17 23.72
N GLU A 182 3.59 10.68 24.52
CA GLU A 182 2.36 9.97 24.93
C GLU A 182 1.43 9.79 23.71
N ILE A 183 1.28 10.82 22.89
CA ILE A 183 0.50 10.77 21.66
C ILE A 183 1.10 9.75 20.68
N GLY A 184 2.44 9.70 20.55
CA GLY A 184 3.13 8.71 19.75
C GLY A 184 2.89 7.27 20.21
N LEU A 185 2.94 7.03 21.52
CA LEU A 185 2.59 5.73 22.11
C LEU A 185 1.13 5.36 21.88
N MET A 186 0.20 6.28 22.12
CA MET A 186 -1.23 6.04 21.95
C MET A 186 -1.60 5.84 20.46
N SER A 187 -1.04 6.63 19.55
CA SER A 187 -1.30 6.49 18.12
C SER A 187 -0.59 5.31 17.45
N GLY A 188 0.40 4.72 18.12
CA GLY A 188 1.05 3.48 17.68
C GLY A 188 0.37 2.21 18.18
N ILE A 189 -0.56 2.32 19.15
CA ILE A 189 -1.34 1.21 19.69
C ILE A 189 -2.76 1.17 19.11
N LEU A 190 -3.28 2.31 18.63
CA LEU A 190 -4.57 2.47 17.95
C LEU A 190 -4.41 2.39 16.43
#